data_d690ecaac1fa8adda3556b40d409a636
#
_entry.id   d690ecaac1fa8adda3556b40d409a636
#
_cell.length_a   1.000
_cell.length_b   1.000
_cell.length_c   1.000
_cell.angle_alpha   90.00
_cell.angle_beta   90.00
_cell.angle_gamma   90.00
#
_symmetry.space_group_name_H-M   'P 1'
#
loop_
_entity.id
_entity.type
_entity.pdbx_description
1 polymer ?
#
loop_
_entity_poly.entity_id
_entity_poly.type
_entity_poly.pdbx_seq_one_letter_code
_entity_poly.pdbx_strand_id
1 'polypeptide(L)'
;MGIKLCTLGYVRDGDYTLMLRRGADHAEQAGKYNGLGGKFEPGESPEQCLAREVLEESGLVVHEATLKGFITFPAFDARDDWYVFVYVITAFSGTPTASREGELQWVPTAELARLPLWEGDRHFLPWLDQPGFFSAEFRYQGGRYRDHDVVFYGRAPAD
;
A
#
# COMPACT_ATOMS: atom_id res chain seq x y z
N MET A 1 16.93 -16.51 -3.92
CA MET A 1 16.77 -15.41 -2.98
C MET A 1 16.94 -14.10 -3.72
N GLY A 2 15.99 -13.20 -3.61
CA GLY A 2 16.02 -11.93 -4.36
C GLY A 2 15.32 -10.81 -3.63
N ILE A 3 15.21 -9.69 -4.34
CA ILE A 3 14.53 -8.49 -3.85
C ILE A 3 13.38 -8.19 -4.79
N LYS A 4 12.19 -7.99 -4.24
CA LYS A 4 11.02 -7.52 -4.97
C LYS A 4 10.80 -6.05 -4.62
N LEU A 5 10.78 -5.19 -5.63
CA LEU A 5 10.50 -3.77 -5.45
C LEU A 5 9.05 -3.50 -5.86
N CYS A 6 8.32 -2.86 -4.97
CA CYS A 6 6.88 -2.62 -5.15
C CYS A 6 6.49 -1.21 -4.75
N THR A 7 5.35 -0.77 -5.26
CA THR A 7 4.67 0.44 -4.77
C THR A 7 3.33 0.06 -4.17
N LEU A 8 2.88 0.90 -3.26
CA LEU A 8 1.58 0.75 -2.61
C LEU A 8 1.02 2.16 -2.44
N GLY A 9 -0.14 2.42 -3.03
CA GLY A 9 -0.75 3.74 -3.01
C GLY A 9 -2.16 3.71 -2.42
N TYR A 10 -2.45 4.71 -1.60
CA TYR A 10 -3.77 4.90 -1.00
C TYR A 10 -4.37 6.17 -1.57
N VAL A 11 -5.38 6.01 -2.43
CA VAL A 11 -6.07 7.13 -3.06
C VAL A 11 -7.08 7.70 -2.06
N ARG A 12 -6.95 8.99 -1.78
CA ARG A 12 -7.81 9.69 -0.83
C ARG A 12 -8.73 10.65 -1.54
N ASP A 13 -10.00 10.61 -1.18
CA ASP A 13 -11.00 11.57 -1.62
C ASP A 13 -11.84 11.96 -0.41
N GLY A 14 -11.59 13.16 0.13
CA GLY A 14 -12.20 13.59 1.37
C GLY A 14 -11.89 12.61 2.50
N ASP A 15 -12.93 12.10 3.13
CA ASP A 15 -12.81 11.17 4.24
C ASP A 15 -12.77 9.69 3.82
N TYR A 16 -12.59 9.45 2.51
CA TYR A 16 -12.62 8.09 1.96
C TYR A 16 -11.28 7.70 1.37
N THR A 17 -10.97 6.40 1.47
CA THR A 17 -9.80 5.78 0.85
C THR A 17 -10.26 4.69 -0.09
N LEU A 18 -9.67 4.66 -1.29
CA LEU A 18 -9.98 3.62 -2.26
C LEU A 18 -9.20 2.35 -1.92
N MET A 19 -9.93 1.27 -1.72
CA MET A 19 -9.33 -0.02 -1.40
C MET A 19 -9.68 -1.05 -2.46
N LEU A 20 -8.73 -1.95 -2.71
CA LEU A 20 -8.88 -3.06 -3.63
C LEU A 20 -9.06 -4.34 -2.82
N ARG A 21 -10.19 -5.02 -3.04
CA ARG A 21 -10.45 -6.32 -2.45
C ARG A 21 -10.03 -7.41 -3.42
N ARG A 22 -9.03 -8.19 -3.06
CA ARG A 22 -8.51 -9.26 -3.92
C ARG A 22 -9.54 -10.36 -4.13
N GLY A 23 -9.60 -10.87 -5.37
CA GLY A 23 -10.51 -11.96 -5.72
C GLY A 23 -10.05 -13.33 -5.23
N ALA A 24 -10.89 -14.34 -5.42
CA ALA A 24 -10.65 -15.69 -4.93
C ALA A 24 -9.47 -16.39 -5.61
N ASP A 25 -9.06 -15.96 -6.80
CA ASP A 25 -7.92 -16.51 -7.53
C ASP A 25 -6.57 -16.05 -6.98
N HIS A 26 -6.56 -15.12 -6.01
CA HIS A 26 -5.37 -14.71 -5.27
C HIS A 26 -5.39 -15.41 -3.91
N ALA A 27 -5.09 -16.71 -3.87
CA ALA A 27 -5.36 -17.61 -2.75
C ALA A 27 -5.02 -17.05 -1.36
N GLU A 28 -3.79 -16.57 -1.16
CA GLU A 28 -3.36 -16.04 0.15
C GLU A 28 -3.94 -14.67 0.47
N GLN A 29 -4.37 -13.93 -0.55
CA GLN A 29 -4.91 -12.60 -0.42
C GLN A 29 -6.41 -12.53 -0.62
N ALA A 30 -7.05 -13.69 -0.87
CA ALA A 30 -8.48 -13.73 -1.16
C ALA A 30 -9.30 -13.06 -0.06
N GLY A 31 -10.14 -12.12 -0.45
CA GLY A 31 -10.98 -11.37 0.47
C GLY A 31 -10.30 -10.28 1.26
N LYS A 32 -8.97 -10.15 1.16
CA LYS A 32 -8.25 -9.07 1.85
C LYS A 32 -8.26 -7.79 1.03
N TYR A 33 -8.32 -6.68 1.74
CA TYR A 33 -8.26 -5.35 1.16
C TYR A 33 -6.83 -4.84 1.18
N ASN A 34 -6.45 -4.14 0.12
CA ASN A 34 -5.13 -3.51 -0.01
C ASN A 34 -5.29 -2.15 -0.66
N GLY A 35 -4.26 -1.32 -0.57
CA GLY A 35 -4.12 -0.18 -1.45
C GLY A 35 -3.82 -0.64 -2.88
N LEU A 36 -3.60 0.29 -3.77
CA LEU A 36 -3.27 0.03 -5.17
C LEU A 36 -1.76 0.05 -5.37
N GLY A 37 -1.27 -0.81 -6.23
CA GLY A 37 0.16 -0.84 -6.52
C GLY A 37 0.61 -2.21 -6.97
N GLY A 38 1.89 -2.36 -7.18
CA GLY A 38 2.45 -3.61 -7.62
C GLY A 38 3.95 -3.53 -7.83
N LYS A 39 4.47 -4.51 -8.55
CA LYS A 39 5.91 -4.66 -8.77
C LYS A 39 6.42 -3.69 -9.83
N PHE A 40 7.64 -3.21 -9.62
CA PHE A 40 8.35 -2.41 -10.61
C PHE A 40 8.60 -3.20 -11.88
N GLU A 41 8.51 -2.54 -13.01
CA GLU A 41 9.07 -3.02 -14.27
C GLU A 41 10.49 -2.46 -14.43
N PRO A 42 11.33 -3.12 -15.23
CA PRO A 42 12.70 -2.65 -15.43
C PRO A 42 12.75 -1.18 -15.86
N GLY A 43 13.59 -0.40 -15.19
CA GLY A 43 13.81 1.01 -15.52
C GLY A 43 12.79 1.99 -14.96
N GLU A 44 11.76 1.51 -14.27
CA GLU A 44 10.76 2.41 -13.68
C GLU A 44 11.29 3.08 -12.40
N SER A 45 10.94 4.35 -12.24
CA SER A 45 11.03 5.00 -10.93
C SER A 45 9.84 4.56 -10.06
N PRO A 46 9.89 4.78 -8.74
CA PRO A 46 8.73 4.50 -7.88
C PRO A 46 7.46 5.21 -8.33
N GLU A 47 7.56 6.47 -8.77
CA GLU A 47 6.40 7.24 -9.22
C GLU A 47 5.83 6.69 -10.52
N GLN A 48 6.69 6.25 -11.43
CA GLN A 48 6.23 5.64 -12.68
C GLN A 48 5.53 4.31 -12.44
N CYS A 49 6.08 3.50 -11.55
CA CYS A 49 5.46 2.23 -11.15
C CYS A 49 4.09 2.47 -10.52
N LEU A 50 3.99 3.43 -9.59
CA LEU A 50 2.75 3.77 -8.94
C LEU A 50 1.69 4.20 -9.95
N ALA A 51 2.03 5.13 -10.84
CA ALA A 51 1.09 5.65 -11.84
C ALA A 51 0.60 4.54 -12.76
N ARG A 52 1.50 3.68 -13.21
CA ARG A 52 1.14 2.57 -14.10
C ARG A 52 0.23 1.56 -13.41
N GLU A 53 0.59 1.15 -12.21
CA GLU A 53 -0.19 0.16 -11.46
C GLU A 53 -1.58 0.69 -11.08
N VAL A 54 -1.66 1.95 -10.64
CA VAL A 54 -2.95 2.57 -10.31
C VAL A 54 -3.84 2.64 -11.54
N LEU A 55 -3.28 3.02 -12.70
CA LEU A 55 -4.04 3.07 -13.94
C LEU A 55 -4.54 1.67 -14.35
N GLU A 56 -3.68 0.67 -14.27
CA GLU A 56 -4.04 -0.71 -14.63
C GLU A 56 -5.13 -1.27 -13.71
N GLU A 57 -5.04 -0.99 -12.42
CA GLU A 57 -5.95 -1.58 -11.43
C GLU A 57 -7.28 -0.83 -11.30
N SER A 58 -7.30 0.46 -11.58
CA SER A 58 -8.48 1.28 -11.30
C SER A 58 -8.95 2.18 -12.44
N GLY A 59 -8.11 2.40 -13.44
CA GLY A 59 -8.38 3.38 -14.48
C GLY A 59 -8.11 4.83 -14.07
N LEU A 60 -7.64 5.05 -12.85
CA LEU A 60 -7.36 6.40 -12.38
C LEU A 60 -6.00 6.89 -12.86
N VAL A 61 -5.93 8.20 -13.16
CA VAL A 61 -4.69 8.88 -13.52
C VAL A 61 -4.20 9.64 -12.28
N VAL A 62 -2.99 9.32 -11.83
CA VAL A 62 -2.39 9.97 -10.66
C VAL A 62 -1.80 11.31 -11.06
N HIS A 63 -2.17 12.38 -10.37
CA HIS A 63 -1.63 13.73 -10.58
C HIS A 63 -0.68 14.14 -9.46
N GLU A 64 -1.02 13.84 -8.21
CA GLU A 64 -0.16 14.13 -7.06
C GLU A 64 -0.17 12.97 -6.10
N ALA A 65 1.02 12.60 -5.65
CA ALA A 65 1.21 11.58 -4.65
C ALA A 65 2.34 11.98 -3.71
N THR A 66 2.18 11.67 -2.44
CA THR A 66 3.19 11.93 -1.43
C THR A 66 3.79 10.60 -0.98
N LEU A 67 5.11 10.49 -1.04
CA LEU A 67 5.81 9.33 -0.50
C LEU A 67 5.79 9.43 1.03
N LYS A 68 5.05 8.53 1.68
CA LYS A 68 4.84 8.55 3.13
C LYS A 68 5.75 7.59 3.86
N GLY A 69 6.16 6.53 3.22
CA GLY A 69 6.96 5.55 3.90
C GLY A 69 7.65 4.56 2.98
N PHE A 70 8.54 3.81 3.59
CA PHE A 70 9.26 2.71 2.97
C PHE A 70 9.21 1.53 3.93
N ILE A 71 8.77 0.37 3.42
CA ILE A 71 8.62 -0.81 4.25
C ILE A 71 9.45 -1.95 3.68
N THR A 72 10.21 -2.60 4.55
CA THR A 72 10.91 -3.84 4.25
C THR A 72 10.13 -5.01 4.84
N PHE A 73 9.85 -6.01 4.02
CA PHE A 73 9.28 -7.28 4.45
C PHE A 73 10.32 -8.36 4.18
N PRO A 74 11.20 -8.67 5.15
CA PRO A 74 12.25 -9.66 4.91
C PRO A 74 11.65 -11.05 4.79
N ALA A 75 12.09 -11.79 3.77
CA ALA A 75 11.67 -13.16 3.49
C ALA A 75 10.14 -13.33 3.54
N PHE A 76 9.41 -12.37 2.98
CA PHE A 76 7.94 -12.31 3.12
C PHE A 76 7.26 -13.54 2.52
N ASP A 77 7.72 -13.99 1.35
CA ASP A 77 7.15 -15.16 0.67
C ASP A 77 8.05 -16.39 0.81
N ALA A 78 8.85 -16.44 1.87
CA ALA A 78 9.82 -17.49 2.19
C ALA A 78 11.03 -17.55 1.25
N ARG A 79 11.11 -16.63 0.26
CA ARG A 79 12.21 -16.60 -0.71
C ARG A 79 12.82 -15.23 -0.85
N ASP A 80 11.97 -14.21 -1.02
CA ASP A 80 12.41 -12.88 -1.41
C ASP A 80 12.09 -11.86 -0.33
N ASP A 81 12.95 -10.85 -0.25
CA ASP A 81 12.67 -9.66 0.54
C ASP A 81 11.84 -8.71 -0.32
N TRP A 82 10.83 -8.12 0.28
CA TRP A 82 9.98 -7.15 -0.41
C TRP A 82 10.26 -5.76 0.12
N TYR A 83 10.50 -4.83 -0.78
CA TYR A 83 10.71 -3.42 -0.46
C TYR A 83 9.58 -2.62 -1.10
N VAL A 84 8.81 -1.93 -0.27
CA VAL A 84 7.58 -1.28 -0.69
C VAL A 84 7.65 0.22 -0.43
N PHE A 85 7.48 1.01 -1.48
CA PHE A 85 7.32 2.46 -1.40
C PHE A 85 5.84 2.77 -1.19
N VAL A 86 5.51 3.44 -0.08
CA VAL A 86 4.12 3.68 0.31
C VAL A 86 3.76 5.14 0.06
N TYR A 87 2.70 5.34 -0.72
CA TYR A 87 2.24 6.67 -1.15
C TYR A 87 0.82 6.93 -0.69
N VAL A 88 0.52 8.20 -0.44
CA VAL A 88 -0.85 8.70 -0.37
C VAL A 88 -1.08 9.53 -1.63
N ILE A 89 -2.11 9.19 -2.38
CA ILE A 89 -2.45 9.86 -3.64
C ILE A 89 -3.54 10.88 -3.33
N THR A 90 -3.21 12.16 -3.51
CA THR A 90 -4.05 13.28 -3.11
C THR A 90 -4.74 13.97 -4.26
N ALA A 91 -4.25 13.78 -5.49
CA ALA A 91 -4.89 14.33 -6.68
C ALA A 91 -4.89 13.29 -7.79
N PHE A 92 -6.04 13.08 -8.39
CA PHE A 92 -6.23 12.09 -9.44
C PHE A 92 -7.39 12.52 -10.34
N SER A 93 -7.52 11.89 -11.50
CA SER A 93 -8.68 12.05 -12.37
C SER A 93 -9.21 10.70 -12.80
N GLY A 94 -10.47 10.69 -13.23
CA GLY A 94 -11.17 9.48 -13.64
C GLY A 94 -12.11 8.96 -12.56
N THR A 95 -12.85 7.93 -12.92
CA THR A 95 -13.75 7.21 -12.02
C THR A 95 -13.23 5.79 -11.87
N PRO A 96 -13.12 5.26 -10.63
CA PRO A 96 -12.60 3.92 -10.45
C PRO A 96 -13.42 2.88 -11.20
N THR A 97 -12.71 2.03 -11.94
CA THR A 97 -13.30 0.92 -12.70
C THR A 97 -12.58 -0.36 -12.30
N ALA A 98 -13.33 -1.35 -11.88
CA ALA A 98 -12.77 -2.62 -11.45
C ALA A 98 -11.98 -3.29 -12.57
N SER A 99 -10.90 -3.99 -12.18
CA SER A 99 -10.04 -4.75 -13.07
C SER A 99 -10.10 -6.23 -12.70
N ARG A 100 -9.24 -7.03 -13.31
CA ARG A 100 -9.09 -8.45 -12.97
C ARG A 100 -8.51 -8.66 -11.57
N GLU A 101 -7.88 -7.63 -11.01
CA GLU A 101 -7.22 -7.73 -9.70
C GLU A 101 -8.21 -7.88 -8.55
N GLY A 102 -9.43 -7.38 -8.72
CA GLY A 102 -10.46 -7.47 -7.69
C GLY A 102 -11.47 -6.34 -7.78
N GLU A 103 -12.20 -6.14 -6.69
CA GLU A 103 -13.21 -5.11 -6.58
C GLU A 103 -12.67 -3.88 -5.90
N LEU A 104 -13.06 -2.70 -6.40
CA LEU A 104 -12.70 -1.41 -5.83
C LEU A 104 -13.83 -0.89 -4.96
N GLN A 105 -13.49 -0.33 -3.81
CA GLN A 105 -14.46 0.22 -2.89
C GLN A 105 -13.89 1.45 -2.19
N TRP A 106 -14.69 2.53 -2.17
CA TRP A 106 -14.40 3.67 -1.33
C TRP A 106 -14.81 3.34 0.10
N VAL A 107 -13.86 3.37 1.00
CA VAL A 107 -14.07 3.01 2.41
C VAL A 107 -13.80 4.23 3.27
N PRO A 108 -14.67 4.55 4.24
CA PRO A 108 -14.34 5.63 5.18
C PRO A 108 -12.97 5.36 5.81
N THR A 109 -12.08 6.33 5.73
CA THR A 109 -10.70 6.17 6.19
C THR A 109 -10.66 5.75 7.67
N ALA A 110 -11.59 6.26 8.48
CA ALA A 110 -11.69 5.90 9.88
C ALA A 110 -12.06 4.43 10.12
N GLU A 111 -12.54 3.73 9.09
CA GLU A 111 -12.97 2.34 9.22
C GLU A 111 -12.00 1.33 8.59
N LEU A 112 -10.87 1.80 8.05
CA LEU A 112 -9.91 0.91 7.38
C LEU A 112 -9.46 -0.24 8.28
N ALA A 113 -9.21 0.02 9.55
CA ALA A 113 -8.71 -1.00 10.47
C ALA A 113 -9.72 -2.13 10.73
N ARG A 114 -10.99 -1.95 10.35
CA ARG A 114 -12.04 -2.97 10.51
C ARG A 114 -12.10 -3.95 9.35
N LEU A 115 -11.41 -3.65 8.27
CA LEU A 115 -11.42 -4.51 7.07
C LEU A 115 -10.55 -5.74 7.29
N PRO A 116 -10.81 -6.83 6.54
CA PRO A 116 -9.86 -7.93 6.44
C PRO A 116 -8.59 -7.43 5.74
N LEU A 117 -7.53 -7.23 6.50
CA LEU A 117 -6.25 -6.71 6.04
C LEU A 117 -5.15 -7.70 6.38
N TRP A 118 -3.99 -7.56 5.72
CA TRP A 118 -2.77 -8.09 6.28
C TRP A 118 -2.54 -7.42 7.64
N GLU A 119 -2.17 -8.21 8.64
CA GLU A 119 -2.10 -7.70 10.02
C GLU A 119 -1.16 -6.51 10.16
N GLY A 120 -0.02 -6.52 9.45
CA GLY A 120 0.92 -5.41 9.49
C GLY A 120 0.34 -4.10 8.99
N ASP A 121 -0.61 -4.15 8.05
CA ASP A 121 -1.21 -2.96 7.48
C ASP A 121 -1.98 -2.16 8.54
N ARG A 122 -2.56 -2.82 9.54
CA ARG A 122 -3.25 -2.14 10.62
C ARG A 122 -2.33 -1.22 11.40
N HIS A 123 -1.06 -1.57 11.47
CA HIS A 123 -0.06 -0.79 12.21
C HIS A 123 0.36 0.45 11.43
N PHE A 124 0.59 0.35 10.11
CA PHE A 124 1.12 1.50 9.39
C PHE A 124 0.05 2.41 8.80
N LEU A 125 -1.18 1.96 8.61
CA LEU A 125 -2.23 2.81 8.04
C LEU A 125 -2.41 4.13 8.80
N PRO A 126 -2.44 4.15 10.15
CA PRO A 126 -2.53 5.42 10.87
C PRO A 126 -1.34 6.36 10.63
N TRP A 127 -0.17 5.82 10.31
CA TRP A 127 1.02 6.62 10.07
C TRP A 127 0.91 7.48 8.80
N LEU A 128 0.06 7.06 7.87
CA LEU A 128 -0.16 7.79 6.61
C LEU A 128 -0.76 9.17 6.83
N ASP A 129 -1.47 9.37 7.92
CA ASP A 129 -2.15 10.64 8.24
C ASP A 129 -1.31 11.55 9.13
N GLN A 130 -0.11 11.10 9.48
CA GLN A 130 0.80 11.88 10.30
C GLN A 130 1.80 12.62 9.42
N PRO A 131 2.33 13.77 9.87
CA PRO A 131 3.36 14.46 9.11
C PRO A 131 4.64 13.66 9.06
N GLY A 132 5.47 13.92 8.04
CA GLY A 132 6.77 13.29 7.90
C GLY A 132 6.73 11.98 7.14
N PHE A 133 7.75 11.18 7.38
CA PHE A 133 8.05 9.96 6.64
C PHE A 133 8.40 8.84 7.63
N PHE A 134 8.06 7.61 7.31
CA PHE A 134 8.48 6.47 8.12
C PHE A 134 9.27 5.45 7.30
N SER A 135 10.19 4.76 7.97
CA SER A 135 10.87 3.59 7.45
C SER A 135 10.63 2.45 8.43
N ALA A 136 10.09 1.36 7.96
CA ALA A 136 9.68 0.26 8.83
C ALA A 136 10.14 -1.08 8.28
N GLU A 137 10.34 -2.02 9.19
CA GLU A 137 10.56 -3.42 8.84
C GLU A 137 9.44 -4.22 9.50
N PHE A 138 8.67 -4.94 8.69
CA PHE A 138 7.58 -5.79 9.17
C PHE A 138 7.95 -7.25 8.96
N ARG A 139 7.97 -8.02 10.03
CA ARG A 139 8.37 -9.43 9.99
C ARG A 139 7.15 -10.34 10.06
N TYR A 140 7.07 -11.20 9.05
CA TYR A 140 6.04 -12.24 8.94
C TYR A 140 6.70 -13.61 8.98
N GLN A 141 5.97 -14.60 9.47
CA GLN A 141 6.40 -15.99 9.44
C GLN A 141 5.20 -16.87 9.07
N GLY A 142 5.34 -17.64 7.99
CA GLY A 142 4.25 -18.48 7.52
C GLY A 142 2.97 -17.71 7.21
N GLY A 143 3.12 -16.51 6.65
CA GLY A 143 1.98 -15.65 6.31
C GLY A 143 1.37 -14.90 7.48
N ARG A 144 1.97 -15.01 8.66
CA ARG A 144 1.47 -14.36 9.88
C ARG A 144 2.41 -13.26 10.35
N TYR A 145 1.83 -12.13 10.69
CA TYR A 145 2.55 -11.01 11.28
C TYR A 145 3.15 -11.42 12.63
N ARG A 146 4.41 -11.06 12.85
CA ARG A 146 5.12 -11.30 14.11
C ARG A 146 5.35 -10.01 14.87
N ASP A 147 6.08 -9.08 14.29
CA ASP A 147 6.43 -7.81 14.92
C ASP A 147 6.95 -6.84 13.85
N HIS A 148 7.30 -5.64 14.29
CA HIS A 148 7.89 -4.64 13.40
C HIS A 148 8.78 -3.68 14.19
N ASP A 149 9.65 -3.00 13.45
CA ASP A 149 10.39 -1.84 13.92
C ASP A 149 10.08 -0.67 13.01
N VAL A 150 10.07 0.54 13.53
CA VAL A 150 9.81 1.74 12.74
C VAL A 150 10.67 2.89 13.20
N VAL A 151 11.12 3.69 12.21
CA VAL A 151 11.82 4.96 12.44
C VAL A 151 11.00 6.05 11.76
N PHE A 152 10.72 7.12 12.47
CA PHE A 152 9.97 8.25 11.94
C PHE A 152 10.90 9.43 11.66
N TYR A 153 10.70 10.07 10.51
CA TYR A 153 11.48 11.21 10.04
C TYR A 153 10.58 12.41 9.80
N GLY A 154 11.08 13.60 10.08
CA GLY A 154 10.41 14.85 9.73
C GLY A 154 9.10 15.09 10.47
N ARG A 155 8.89 14.43 11.60
CA ARG A 155 7.72 14.68 12.44
C ARG A 155 7.94 15.93 13.27
N ALA A 156 6.83 16.67 13.48
CA ALA A 156 6.84 17.73 14.47
C ALA A 156 7.09 17.13 15.85
N PRO A 157 7.87 17.81 16.73
CA PRO A 157 8.03 17.33 18.11
C PRO A 157 6.67 17.21 18.80
N ALA A 158 6.54 16.19 19.64
CA ALA A 158 5.34 16.04 20.45
C ALA A 158 5.28 17.17 21.48
N ASP A 159 4.12 17.79 21.60
CA ASP A 159 3.89 18.86 22.60
C ASP A 159 3.67 18.26 23.98
#